data_80e32ed31c8d7f418c198bae64747a54
#
_entry.id   80e32ed31c8d7f418c198bae64747a54
#
_cell.length_a   1.000
_cell.length_b   1.000
_cell.length_c   1.000
_cell.angle_alpha   90.00
_cell.angle_beta   90.00
_cell.angle_gamma   90.00
#
_symmetry.space_group_name_H-M   'P 1'
#
loop_
_entity.id
_entity.type
_entity.pdbx_description
1 polymer ?
#
loop_
_entity_poly.entity_id
_entity_poly.type
_entity_poly.pdbx_seq_one_letter_code
_entity_poly.pdbx_strand_id
1 'polypeptide(L)'
;MTTDHDEGLEVPVRRRHTMTRLLVIAALGLPFILPGAPAVAAPTAPARHLADVVPAPVETHPDARGAFRLSPLTVIRTSPGSAAAWQVGRQLADTLRPATGYPLPVLPVRSTPLPEIALVIGAAPGRVGQEGYQLDVTRHGVTIRANTPAGLFAGTQTLRQLLPAQIEASNRQRVTWTVPGGRIVDYPRFAYRGAMLDLARHFHTVDEITAYVDLLSQYKINYLHLHLTDDQGWRIQIDSWPRLTTVGGGPGTGVDGVGPGFLTKADYRAVVAYAAARHITVIPEIDMPGHTNAAQSTYPELNCDGVAPAPRTDTAVGYSSLCIGDDLTYRFVEDVIRELAAITPGPYLHIGGDEAHATTDEDYRTFMQRVLPLVAKYGKRASGWNEIMQVDPPTDVVAQFWGTGTTNADLAEAAARGNKVIMSPANRCYLDMKYDANTRLGLRWAGLIEVSDAYGWDPATRVTGVGEDAVLGVEAPLWSETLRSLDDIEYMAFPRLPAIAELGWSTAASHDWESFRARLGEQAPRWRLQGVDFYPSPQVPWL
;
A
#
# COMPACT_ATOMS: atom_id res chain seq x y z
N MET A 1 -0.90 56.00 -39.09
CA MET A 1 -2.01 56.72 -38.45
C MET A 1 -2.66 55.77 -37.50
N THR A 2 -2.39 56.06 -36.27
CA THR A 2 -3.21 55.98 -35.02
C THR A 2 -3.59 54.58 -34.56
N THR A 3 -2.89 54.05 -33.53
CA THR A 3 -3.16 54.22 -32.08
C THR A 3 -4.51 53.59 -31.71
N ASP A 4 -4.74 52.81 -30.69
CA ASP A 4 -4.08 52.59 -29.41
C ASP A 4 -4.92 51.59 -28.59
N HIS A 5 -4.35 51.07 -27.53
CA HIS A 5 -4.78 50.62 -26.19
C HIS A 5 -5.13 49.15 -26.00
N ASP A 6 -4.23 48.52 -25.47
CA ASP A 6 -3.95 47.85 -24.21
C ASP A 6 -5.02 48.06 -23.11
N GLU A 7 -5.56 46.98 -22.55
CA GLU A 7 -6.02 46.93 -21.14
C GLU A 7 -6.03 45.48 -20.67
N GLY A 8 -5.03 45.17 -19.84
CA GLY A 8 -4.95 43.97 -19.05
C GLY A 8 -6.00 43.98 -17.93
N LEU A 9 -6.59 42.82 -17.68
CA LEU A 9 -7.42 42.56 -16.49
C LEU A 9 -6.69 41.59 -15.58
N GLU A 10 -5.96 42.13 -14.62
CA GLU A 10 -5.52 41.41 -13.42
C GLU A 10 -6.73 41.15 -12.48
N VAL A 11 -6.89 39.88 -12.09
CA VAL A 11 -7.85 39.49 -11.04
C VAL A 11 -7.10 39.39 -9.72
N PRO A 12 -7.45 40.14 -8.67
CA PRO A 12 -6.73 40.10 -7.42
C PRO A 12 -7.18 38.93 -6.53
N VAL A 13 -6.21 38.15 -6.08
CA VAL A 13 -6.35 37.16 -5.01
C VAL A 13 -6.64 37.87 -3.68
N ARG A 14 -7.82 37.70 -3.12
CA ARG A 14 -8.19 38.20 -1.79
C ARG A 14 -7.66 37.26 -0.69
N ARG A 15 -6.56 37.67 -0.04
CA ARG A 15 -6.20 37.18 1.30
C ARG A 15 -7.11 37.88 2.33
N ARG A 16 -7.89 37.11 3.06
CA ARG A 16 -8.61 37.60 4.26
C ARG A 16 -7.69 37.51 5.48
N HIS A 17 -7.09 38.63 5.89
CA HIS A 17 -6.57 38.82 7.24
C HIS A 17 -7.67 39.42 8.11
N THR A 18 -8.12 38.67 9.09
CA THR A 18 -9.01 39.20 10.15
C THR A 18 -8.11 39.61 11.31
N MET A 19 -7.84 40.91 11.41
CA MET A 19 -7.23 41.52 12.59
C MET A 19 -8.33 41.86 13.59
N THR A 20 -8.37 41.13 14.70
CA THR A 20 -9.20 41.51 15.87
C THR A 20 -8.33 42.36 16.80
N ARG A 21 -8.68 43.64 16.90
CA ARG A 21 -8.07 44.57 17.88
C ARG A 21 -8.67 44.27 19.27
N LEU A 22 -7.82 43.82 20.21
CA LEU A 22 -8.18 43.82 21.64
C LEU A 22 -7.98 45.21 22.24
N LEU A 23 -9.04 45.75 22.78
CA LEU A 23 -8.99 46.88 23.70
C LEU A 23 -8.56 46.34 25.09
N VAL A 24 -7.43 46.87 25.61
CA VAL A 24 -7.00 46.62 26.99
C VAL A 24 -7.69 47.64 27.89
N ILE A 25 -8.63 47.20 28.73
CA ILE A 25 -9.14 47.95 29.87
C ILE A 25 -8.44 47.38 31.12
N ALA A 26 -7.61 48.17 31.71
CA ALA A 26 -6.98 47.85 33.01
C ALA A 26 -8.00 48.11 34.12
N ALA A 27 -8.50 47.04 34.74
CA ALA A 27 -9.26 47.12 36.00
C ALA A 27 -8.40 46.49 37.11
N LEU A 28 -7.99 47.30 38.05
CA LEU A 28 -7.38 46.90 39.33
C LEU A 28 -8.44 46.16 40.17
N GLY A 29 -8.29 44.84 40.34
CA GLY A 29 -9.13 44.02 41.21
C GLY A 29 -8.29 43.14 42.11
N LEU A 30 -8.53 43.23 43.41
CA LEU A 30 -7.94 42.43 44.48
C LEU A 30 -8.13 40.90 44.23
N PRO A 31 -7.18 40.02 44.64
CA PRO A 31 -7.33 38.60 44.46
C PRO A 31 -8.35 38.00 45.44
N PHE A 32 -9.52 37.58 44.94
CA PHE A 32 -10.36 36.63 45.65
C PHE A 32 -9.78 35.23 45.47
N ILE A 33 -9.26 34.62 46.51
CA ILE A 33 -8.88 33.21 46.56
C ILE A 33 -10.16 32.40 46.65
N LEU A 34 -10.64 31.86 45.52
CA LEU A 34 -11.66 30.80 45.49
C LEU A 34 -10.95 29.45 45.79
N PRO A 35 -11.53 28.62 46.66
CA PRO A 35 -11.02 27.28 46.88
C PRO A 35 -11.08 26.52 45.55
N GLY A 36 -9.91 25.95 45.11
CA GLY A 36 -9.81 25.20 43.87
C GLY A 36 -10.77 24.02 43.83
N ALA A 37 -11.61 23.98 42.81
CA ALA A 37 -12.36 22.77 42.49
C ALA A 37 -11.36 21.61 42.28
N PRO A 38 -11.67 20.40 42.77
CA PRO A 38 -10.79 19.26 42.54
C PRO A 38 -10.64 19.06 41.04
N ALA A 39 -9.38 19.00 40.60
CA ALA A 39 -9.08 18.68 39.21
C ALA A 39 -9.68 17.29 38.91
N VAL A 40 -10.71 17.26 38.08
CA VAL A 40 -11.24 16.01 37.54
C VAL A 40 -10.07 15.38 36.79
N ALA A 41 -9.57 14.26 37.27
CA ALA A 41 -8.55 13.49 36.59
C ALA A 41 -9.08 13.17 35.19
N ALA A 42 -8.34 13.54 34.16
CA ALA A 42 -8.67 13.15 32.79
C ALA A 42 -8.84 11.63 32.76
N PRO A 43 -9.86 11.10 32.05
CA PRO A 43 -10.04 9.67 31.96
C PRO A 43 -8.74 9.04 31.48
N THR A 44 -8.19 8.12 32.26
CA THR A 44 -7.03 7.33 31.85
C THR A 44 -7.47 6.49 30.66
N ALA A 45 -6.85 6.71 29.50
CA ALA A 45 -7.06 5.82 28.36
C ALA A 45 -6.84 4.36 28.80
N PRO A 46 -7.63 3.41 28.31
CA PRO A 46 -7.49 2.01 28.69
C PRO A 46 -6.03 1.57 28.44
N ALA A 47 -5.51 0.76 29.37
CA ALA A 47 -4.14 0.26 29.26
C ALA A 47 -4.04 -0.64 28.02
N ARG A 48 -3.16 -0.31 27.08
CA ARG A 48 -2.89 -1.13 25.89
C ARG A 48 -2.19 -2.42 26.27
N HIS A 49 -2.51 -3.49 25.52
CA HIS A 49 -1.85 -4.78 25.63
C HIS A 49 -0.91 -5.02 24.45
N LEU A 50 0.05 -5.95 24.57
CA LEU A 50 0.97 -6.27 23.47
C LEU A 50 0.26 -6.88 22.25
N ALA A 51 -0.91 -7.47 22.46
CA ALA A 51 -1.74 -8.08 21.42
C ALA A 51 -2.66 -7.07 20.69
N ASP A 52 -2.76 -5.80 21.15
CA ASP A 52 -3.67 -4.79 20.60
C ASP A 52 -3.14 -4.14 19.30
N VAL A 53 -2.42 -4.88 18.49
CA VAL A 53 -1.84 -4.40 17.23
C VAL A 53 -2.42 -5.16 16.03
N VAL A 54 -2.42 -4.51 14.88
CA VAL A 54 -2.84 -5.09 13.59
C VAL A 54 -1.66 -4.98 12.61
N PRO A 55 -1.23 -6.07 11.98
CA PRO A 55 -1.59 -7.47 12.14
C PRO A 55 -1.27 -8.05 13.52
N ALA A 56 -2.03 -9.09 13.94
CA ALA A 56 -1.80 -9.79 15.19
C ALA A 56 -0.41 -10.45 15.23
N PRO A 57 0.38 -10.27 16.32
CA PRO A 57 1.67 -10.91 16.45
C PRO A 57 1.56 -12.41 16.64
N VAL A 58 2.58 -13.15 16.20
CA VAL A 58 2.66 -14.62 16.36
C VAL A 58 2.71 -15.03 17.82
N GLU A 59 3.51 -14.33 18.64
CA GLU A 59 3.66 -14.64 20.08
C GLU A 59 3.74 -13.35 20.89
N THR A 60 3.02 -13.32 22.02
CA THR A 60 3.10 -12.24 23.02
C THR A 60 3.30 -12.80 24.41
N HIS A 61 4.19 -12.21 25.19
CA HIS A 61 4.48 -12.56 26.59
C HIS A 61 4.43 -11.29 27.44
N PRO A 62 3.26 -10.91 27.99
CA PRO A 62 3.11 -9.68 28.78
C PRO A 62 3.89 -9.72 30.10
N ASP A 63 4.47 -8.56 30.49
CA ASP A 63 5.03 -8.28 31.82
C ASP A 63 4.43 -6.99 32.38
N ALA A 64 3.49 -7.10 33.28
CA ALA A 64 2.78 -5.97 33.87
C ALA A 64 3.71 -4.98 34.61
N ARG A 65 4.93 -5.39 35.00
CA ARG A 65 5.93 -4.56 35.69
C ARG A 65 6.98 -3.96 34.75
N GLY A 66 6.96 -4.36 33.48
CA GLY A 66 7.96 -3.99 32.47
C GLY A 66 7.63 -2.76 31.63
N ALA A 67 6.54 -2.04 31.87
CA ALA A 67 6.14 -0.91 31.02
C ALA A 67 7.23 0.15 30.91
N PHE A 68 7.48 0.62 29.66
CA PHE A 68 8.44 1.65 29.36
C PHE A 68 7.75 3.00 29.13
N ARG A 69 8.29 4.05 29.75
CA ARG A 69 7.82 5.42 29.55
C ARG A 69 8.86 6.22 28.78
N LEU A 70 8.49 6.69 27.57
CA LEU A 70 9.33 7.64 26.83
C LEU A 70 9.44 8.97 27.60
N SER A 71 10.60 9.57 27.51
CA SER A 71 10.92 10.85 28.14
C SER A 71 11.77 11.73 27.20
N PRO A 72 11.97 13.02 27.50
CA PRO A 72 12.89 13.88 26.73
C PRO A 72 14.33 13.36 26.69
N LEU A 73 14.72 12.47 27.62
CA LEU A 73 16.04 11.83 27.67
C LEU A 73 16.14 10.55 26.87
N THR A 74 15.03 10.05 26.32
CA THR A 74 15.02 8.82 25.52
C THR A 74 15.80 9.03 24.23
N VAL A 75 16.69 8.08 23.93
CA VAL A 75 17.47 8.05 22.69
C VAL A 75 17.07 6.85 21.82
N ILE A 76 17.27 6.94 20.52
CA ILE A 76 17.16 5.80 19.61
C ILE A 76 18.58 5.30 19.34
N ARG A 77 18.90 4.10 19.83
CA ARG A 77 20.20 3.47 19.62
C ARG A 77 20.12 2.50 18.45
N THR A 78 21.10 2.54 17.58
CA THR A 78 21.19 1.63 16.43
C THR A 78 22.50 0.84 16.44
N SER A 79 22.52 -0.32 15.77
CA SER A 79 23.72 -1.12 15.60
C SER A 79 24.85 -0.28 14.98
N PRO A 80 26.05 -0.21 15.60
CA PRO A 80 27.17 0.53 15.04
C PRO A 80 27.57 -0.02 13.66
N GLY A 81 27.91 0.88 12.73
CA GLY A 81 28.35 0.53 11.38
C GLY A 81 27.21 0.11 10.43
N SER A 82 25.95 0.04 10.87
CA SER A 82 24.82 -0.27 10.02
C SER A 82 24.10 0.99 9.57
N ALA A 83 24.38 1.48 8.36
CA ALA A 83 23.67 2.61 7.76
C ALA A 83 22.16 2.36 7.65
N ALA A 84 21.77 1.11 7.33
CA ALA A 84 20.36 0.75 7.21
C ALA A 84 19.63 0.76 8.56
N ALA A 85 20.22 0.26 9.65
CA ALA A 85 19.63 0.38 10.98
C ALA A 85 19.53 1.85 11.42
N TRP A 86 20.50 2.67 11.07
CA TRP A 86 20.46 4.11 11.35
C TRP A 86 19.34 4.80 10.58
N GLN A 87 19.11 4.43 9.32
CA GLN A 87 17.99 4.94 8.52
C GLN A 87 16.62 4.59 9.13
N VAL A 88 16.42 3.32 9.54
CA VAL A 88 15.20 2.92 10.26
C VAL A 88 15.04 3.70 11.57
N GLY A 89 16.14 3.92 12.29
CA GLY A 89 16.12 4.75 13.51
C GLY A 89 15.73 6.20 13.24
N ARG A 90 16.18 6.78 12.14
CA ARG A 90 15.78 8.14 11.73
C ARG A 90 14.29 8.20 11.38
N GLN A 91 13.80 7.26 10.60
CA GLN A 91 12.37 7.18 10.26
C GLN A 91 11.50 7.06 11.51
N LEU A 92 11.90 6.22 12.47
CA LEU A 92 11.22 6.13 13.75
C LEU A 92 11.25 7.48 14.51
N ALA A 93 12.41 8.14 14.58
CA ALA A 93 12.54 9.45 15.22
C ALA A 93 11.63 10.49 14.56
N ASP A 94 11.60 10.53 13.22
CA ASP A 94 10.79 11.48 12.45
C ASP A 94 9.29 11.24 12.66
N THR A 95 8.86 9.97 12.84
CA THR A 95 7.48 9.62 13.20
C THR A 95 7.12 10.06 14.63
N LEU A 96 8.02 9.90 15.60
CA LEU A 96 7.67 10.13 17.01
C LEU A 96 7.85 11.58 17.47
N ARG A 97 8.75 12.34 16.86
CA ARG A 97 9.10 13.73 17.27
C ARG A 97 7.94 14.70 17.24
N PRO A 98 7.09 14.76 16.18
CA PRO A 98 6.02 15.74 16.12
C PRO A 98 5.08 15.69 17.32
N ALA A 99 4.58 14.50 17.64
CA ALA A 99 3.61 14.31 18.71
C ALA A 99 4.25 14.39 20.12
N THR A 100 5.46 13.86 20.30
CA THR A 100 6.12 13.85 21.61
C THR A 100 6.74 15.20 21.95
N GLY A 101 7.26 15.93 20.96
CA GLY A 101 8.12 17.09 21.15
C GLY A 101 9.49 16.73 21.76
N TYR A 102 9.87 15.43 21.76
CA TYR A 102 11.15 14.97 22.30
C TYR A 102 12.23 14.96 21.21
N PRO A 103 13.51 15.22 21.54
CA PRO A 103 14.59 15.26 20.55
C PRO A 103 14.91 13.90 19.93
N LEU A 104 14.75 12.81 20.66
CA LEU A 104 14.97 11.41 20.24
C LEU A 104 16.21 11.29 19.32
N PRO A 105 17.42 11.62 19.79
CA PRO A 105 18.62 11.53 18.97
C PRO A 105 18.89 10.08 18.56
N VAL A 106 19.31 9.89 17.31
CA VAL A 106 19.67 8.57 16.76
C VAL A 106 21.17 8.36 16.89
N LEU A 107 21.58 7.40 17.71
CA LEU A 107 22.97 7.18 18.12
C LEU A 107 23.47 5.79 17.65
N PRO A 108 24.46 5.71 16.75
CA PRO A 108 25.05 4.44 16.32
C PRO A 108 26.13 3.95 17.32
N VAL A 109 25.73 3.69 18.56
CA VAL A 109 26.62 3.28 19.65
C VAL A 109 26.25 1.90 20.21
N ARG A 110 27.21 1.21 20.85
CA ARG A 110 26.99 -0.15 21.40
C ARG A 110 26.11 -0.14 22.64
N SER A 111 26.19 0.89 23.46
CA SER A 111 25.44 1.04 24.71
C SER A 111 25.30 2.50 25.11
N THR A 112 24.32 2.79 25.95
CA THR A 112 24.08 4.11 26.53
C THR A 112 23.52 3.93 27.94
N PRO A 113 23.81 4.80 28.89
CA PRO A 113 23.17 4.81 30.21
C PRO A 113 21.79 5.47 30.22
N LEU A 114 21.35 6.03 29.08
CA LEU A 114 20.05 6.70 28.92
C LEU A 114 18.93 5.71 28.67
N PRO A 115 17.67 6.08 28.97
CA PRO A 115 16.51 5.34 28.49
C PRO A 115 16.56 5.23 26.97
N GLU A 116 16.32 4.05 26.41
CA GLU A 116 16.55 3.83 24.98
C GLU A 116 15.44 3.05 24.25
N ILE A 117 15.33 3.33 22.95
CA ILE A 117 14.76 2.44 21.96
C ILE A 117 15.93 1.89 21.15
N ALA A 118 16.26 0.61 21.33
CA ALA A 118 17.42 -0.02 20.71
C ALA A 118 16.97 -0.81 19.45
N LEU A 119 17.58 -0.48 18.31
CA LEU A 119 17.40 -1.18 17.02
C LEU A 119 18.65 -2.01 16.72
N VAL A 120 18.53 -3.35 16.77
CA VAL A 120 19.68 -4.26 16.72
C VAL A 120 19.51 -5.23 15.54
N ILE A 121 20.44 -5.20 14.58
CA ILE A 121 20.52 -6.16 13.47
C ILE A 121 21.39 -7.35 13.86
N GLY A 122 20.97 -8.58 13.45
CA GLY A 122 21.75 -9.81 13.55
C GLY A 122 21.70 -10.49 14.90
N ALA A 123 20.76 -10.17 15.77
CA ALA A 123 20.62 -10.78 17.09
C ALA A 123 19.18 -11.28 17.37
N ALA A 124 18.39 -11.47 16.34
CA ALA A 124 17.05 -12.05 16.45
C ALA A 124 17.10 -13.60 16.38
N PRO A 125 16.09 -14.28 16.94
CA PRO A 125 15.95 -15.73 16.77
C PRO A 125 15.87 -16.09 15.27
N GLY A 126 16.51 -17.21 14.85
CA GLY A 126 16.52 -17.61 13.43
C GLY A 126 15.11 -17.79 12.84
N ARG A 127 14.13 -18.21 13.64
CA ARG A 127 12.74 -18.42 13.21
C ARG A 127 12.00 -17.18 12.73
N VAL A 128 12.46 -15.95 13.06
CA VAL A 128 11.80 -14.73 12.59
C VAL A 128 12.12 -14.42 11.11
N GLY A 129 13.05 -15.13 10.49
CA GLY A 129 13.38 -14.98 9.07
C GLY A 129 13.90 -13.59 8.72
N GLN A 130 13.55 -13.12 7.51
CA GLN A 130 14.04 -11.85 6.97
C GLN A 130 13.22 -10.64 7.39
N GLU A 131 11.90 -10.78 7.55
CA GLU A 131 11.01 -9.67 7.83
C GLU A 131 10.47 -9.65 9.27
N GLY A 132 10.70 -10.72 10.04
CA GLY A 132 10.28 -10.79 11.42
C GLY A 132 11.25 -10.14 12.39
N TYR A 133 10.81 -10.01 13.63
CA TYR A 133 11.53 -9.34 14.71
C TYR A 133 11.18 -9.94 16.08
N GLN A 134 12.02 -9.64 17.07
CA GLN A 134 11.71 -9.75 18.48
C GLN A 134 11.70 -8.34 19.08
N LEU A 135 10.65 -7.98 19.79
CA LEU A 135 10.50 -6.72 20.51
C LEU A 135 10.39 -7.01 22.01
N ASP A 136 11.33 -6.49 22.78
CA ASP A 136 11.37 -6.62 24.25
C ASP A 136 11.13 -5.23 24.86
N VAL A 137 10.15 -5.12 25.77
CA VAL A 137 9.86 -3.92 26.54
C VAL A 137 10.11 -4.17 28.01
N THR A 138 10.99 -3.37 28.60
CA THR A 138 11.28 -3.36 30.03
C THR A 138 11.14 -1.92 30.56
N ARG A 139 11.12 -1.74 31.87
CA ARG A 139 11.09 -0.39 32.48
C ARG A 139 12.25 0.53 32.04
N HIS A 140 13.33 -0.02 31.50
CA HIS A 140 14.54 0.71 31.09
C HIS A 140 14.55 1.09 29.63
N GLY A 141 13.77 0.42 28.78
CA GLY A 141 13.75 0.69 27.34
C GLY A 141 13.03 -0.37 26.54
N VAL A 142 12.98 -0.13 25.23
CA VAL A 142 12.51 -1.04 24.20
C VAL A 142 13.70 -1.54 23.39
N THR A 143 13.77 -2.84 23.12
CA THR A 143 14.76 -3.40 22.20
C THR A 143 14.06 -4.15 21.08
N ILE A 144 14.30 -3.74 19.84
CA ILE A 144 13.85 -4.45 18.62
C ILE A 144 15.06 -5.14 18.01
N ARG A 145 15.00 -6.47 17.86
CA ARG A 145 16.02 -7.30 17.20
C ARG A 145 15.45 -7.90 15.95
N ALA A 146 16.15 -7.80 14.84
CA ALA A 146 15.78 -8.40 13.57
C ALA A 146 17.03 -8.88 12.81
N ASN A 147 16.84 -9.77 11.84
CA ASN A 147 17.94 -10.26 11.02
C ASN A 147 18.29 -9.28 9.87
N THR A 148 17.32 -8.44 9.49
CA THR A 148 17.45 -7.48 8.39
C THR A 148 16.87 -6.11 8.77
N PRO A 149 17.13 -5.07 7.97
CA PRO A 149 16.48 -3.76 8.13
C PRO A 149 14.95 -3.81 7.97
N ALA A 150 14.42 -4.69 7.09
CA ALA A 150 12.97 -4.87 6.90
C ALA A 150 12.29 -5.37 8.19
N GLY A 151 12.89 -6.35 8.87
CA GLY A 151 12.40 -6.81 10.17
C GLY A 151 12.49 -5.74 11.26
N LEU A 152 13.56 -4.91 11.28
CA LEU A 152 13.61 -3.77 12.20
C LEU A 152 12.49 -2.77 11.92
N PHE A 153 12.24 -2.45 10.65
CA PHE A 153 11.17 -1.55 10.24
C PHE A 153 9.79 -2.09 10.66
N ALA A 154 9.51 -3.37 10.40
CA ALA A 154 8.26 -4.02 10.84
C ALA A 154 8.08 -3.93 12.37
N GLY A 155 9.15 -4.16 13.14
CA GLY A 155 9.14 -3.98 14.61
C GLY A 155 8.88 -2.53 15.05
N THR A 156 9.35 -1.54 14.29
CA THR A 156 9.04 -0.11 14.59
C THR A 156 7.58 0.22 14.33
N GLN A 157 6.93 -0.37 13.33
CA GLN A 157 5.49 -0.19 13.10
C GLN A 157 4.66 -0.79 14.26
N THR A 158 5.07 -1.94 14.78
CA THR A 158 4.46 -2.52 15.99
C THR A 158 4.68 -1.61 17.21
N LEU A 159 5.89 -1.11 17.44
CA LEU A 159 6.15 -0.15 18.54
C LEU A 159 5.27 1.11 18.42
N ARG A 160 5.10 1.64 17.21
CA ARG A 160 4.23 2.78 16.92
C ARG A 160 2.78 2.49 17.35
N GLN A 161 2.24 1.31 17.03
CA GLN A 161 0.89 0.92 17.43
C GLN A 161 0.75 0.66 18.94
N LEU A 162 1.81 0.25 19.65
CA LEU A 162 1.81 0.07 21.11
C LEU A 162 1.80 1.39 21.87
N LEU A 163 2.20 2.50 21.27
CA LEU A 163 2.10 3.84 21.84
C LEU A 163 0.64 4.35 21.78
N PRO A 164 0.24 5.30 22.65
CA PRO A 164 -1.06 5.97 22.54
C PRO A 164 -1.32 6.51 21.15
N ALA A 165 -2.58 6.48 20.69
CA ALA A 165 -2.97 6.90 19.34
C ALA A 165 -2.51 8.33 19.00
N GLN A 166 -2.38 9.21 19.99
CA GLN A 166 -1.87 10.58 19.86
C GLN A 166 -0.46 10.67 19.28
N ILE A 167 0.26 9.53 19.15
CA ILE A 167 1.57 9.50 18.50
C ILE A 167 1.47 9.85 17.01
N GLU A 168 0.29 9.71 16.41
CA GLU A 168 0.03 10.06 15.02
C GLU A 168 -0.21 11.56 14.78
N ALA A 169 -0.30 12.36 15.83
CA ALA A 169 -0.55 13.79 15.68
C ALA A 169 0.67 14.50 15.09
N SER A 170 0.44 15.43 14.18
CA SER A 170 1.46 16.29 13.56
C SER A 170 1.99 17.39 14.47
N ASN A 171 1.45 17.55 15.69
CA ASN A 171 1.82 18.54 16.67
C ASN A 171 1.94 17.92 18.07
N ARG A 172 2.69 18.62 18.95
CA ARG A 172 2.98 18.15 20.29
C ARG A 172 1.73 17.91 21.12
N GLN A 173 1.62 16.69 21.69
CA GLN A 173 0.54 16.25 22.55
C GLN A 173 0.96 16.20 24.03
N ARG A 174 0.00 16.39 24.93
CA ARG A 174 0.20 16.35 26.39
C ARG A 174 -0.31 15.02 26.95
N VAL A 175 0.33 13.92 26.57
CA VAL A 175 0.01 12.58 27.05
C VAL A 175 1.23 11.89 27.64
N THR A 176 1.02 10.86 28.42
CA THR A 176 2.08 9.98 28.89
C THR A 176 2.36 8.93 27.83
N TRP A 177 3.56 8.93 27.28
CA TRP A 177 4.00 8.00 26.25
C TRP A 177 4.46 6.68 26.88
N THR A 178 3.56 5.75 27.06
CA THR A 178 3.84 4.46 27.69
C THR A 178 3.68 3.33 26.70
N VAL A 179 4.65 2.40 26.69
CA VAL A 179 4.63 1.16 25.94
C VAL A 179 4.41 0.01 26.93
N PRO A 180 3.44 -0.89 26.73
CA PRO A 180 3.20 -2.02 27.64
C PRO A 180 4.42 -2.95 27.71
N GLY A 181 4.72 -3.48 28.90
CA GLY A 181 5.87 -4.33 29.14
C GLY A 181 5.70 -5.76 28.65
N GLY A 182 6.81 -6.39 28.27
CA GLY A 182 6.85 -7.80 27.87
C GLY A 182 7.62 -8.04 26.60
N ARG A 183 7.31 -9.15 25.93
CA ARG A 183 7.97 -9.59 24.69
C ARG A 183 6.97 -9.90 23.60
N ILE A 184 7.29 -9.51 22.38
CA ILE A 184 6.68 -9.94 21.13
C ILE A 184 7.73 -10.67 20.30
N VAL A 185 7.36 -11.84 19.73
CA VAL A 185 8.12 -12.49 18.66
C VAL A 185 7.18 -12.62 17.47
N ASP A 186 7.57 -12.05 16.33
CA ASP A 186 6.65 -11.85 15.22
C ASP A 186 7.35 -12.01 13.86
N TYR A 187 6.65 -12.60 12.91
CA TYR A 187 7.13 -12.85 11.55
C TYR A 187 5.96 -13.17 10.61
N PRO A 188 6.10 -12.92 9.30
CA PRO A 188 5.00 -13.13 8.36
C PRO A 188 4.75 -14.61 8.07
N ARG A 189 3.46 -14.95 7.84
CA ARG A 189 3.03 -16.24 7.33
C ARG A 189 3.46 -16.43 5.86
N PHE A 190 3.24 -15.41 5.02
CA PHE A 190 3.58 -15.44 3.60
C PHE A 190 4.63 -14.39 3.26
N ALA A 191 5.42 -14.69 2.23
CA ALA A 191 6.48 -13.80 1.76
C ALA A 191 5.95 -12.56 1.02
N TYR A 192 4.76 -12.65 0.43
CA TYR A 192 4.14 -11.59 -0.36
C TYR A 192 2.88 -11.07 0.34
N ARG A 193 2.81 -9.77 0.56
CA ARG A 193 1.66 -9.04 1.08
C ARG A 193 1.54 -7.77 0.28
N GLY A 194 0.68 -7.81 -0.73
CA GLY A 194 0.54 -6.76 -1.74
C GLY A 194 -0.68 -5.88 -1.52
N ALA A 195 -0.60 -4.70 -2.09
CA ALA A 195 -1.73 -3.87 -2.45
C ALA A 195 -1.51 -3.35 -3.87
N MET A 196 -2.53 -3.37 -4.69
CA MET A 196 -2.50 -2.79 -6.04
C MET A 196 -3.21 -1.44 -6.04
N LEU A 197 -2.74 -0.52 -6.84
CA LEU A 197 -3.41 0.75 -7.16
C LEU A 197 -3.49 0.92 -8.67
N ASP A 198 -4.71 1.07 -9.17
CA ASP A 198 -4.99 1.37 -10.57
C ASP A 198 -4.76 2.86 -10.85
N LEU A 199 -3.85 3.16 -11.79
CA LEU A 199 -3.58 4.51 -12.29
C LEU A 199 -4.21 4.75 -13.66
N ALA A 200 -4.68 3.70 -14.33
CA ALA A 200 -5.14 3.78 -15.70
C ALA A 200 -6.55 4.36 -15.81
N ARG A 201 -7.49 3.91 -14.95
CA ARG A 201 -8.89 4.39 -14.95
C ARG A 201 -9.00 5.82 -14.45
N HIS A 202 -8.32 6.15 -13.33
CA HIS A 202 -8.06 7.52 -12.92
C HIS A 202 -6.59 7.66 -12.50
N PHE A 203 -5.96 8.75 -12.97
CA PHE A 203 -4.55 8.99 -12.64
C PHE A 203 -4.42 9.53 -11.22
N HIS A 204 -3.49 8.96 -10.46
CA HIS A 204 -3.11 9.43 -9.13
C HIS A 204 -1.67 9.99 -9.16
N THR A 205 -1.48 11.10 -8.48
CA THR A 205 -0.20 11.83 -8.43
C THR A 205 0.85 11.09 -7.60
N VAL A 206 2.11 11.47 -7.75
CA VAL A 206 3.22 10.95 -6.92
C VAL A 206 2.94 11.16 -5.43
N ASP A 207 2.36 12.30 -5.04
CA ASP A 207 2.04 12.61 -3.65
C ASP A 207 0.96 11.69 -3.10
N GLU A 208 -0.09 11.38 -3.88
CA GLU A 208 -1.15 10.44 -3.49
C GLU A 208 -0.62 9.01 -3.39
N ILE A 209 0.20 8.56 -4.36
CA ILE A 209 0.83 7.24 -4.34
C ILE A 209 1.74 7.10 -3.11
N THR A 210 2.54 8.12 -2.80
CA THR A 210 3.45 8.07 -1.64
C THR A 210 2.71 8.16 -0.30
N ALA A 211 1.60 8.89 -0.23
CA ALA A 211 0.71 8.87 0.93
C ALA A 211 0.10 7.47 1.15
N TYR A 212 -0.34 6.81 0.06
CA TYR A 212 -0.82 5.43 0.15
C TYR A 212 0.28 4.47 0.62
N VAL A 213 1.52 4.60 0.12
CA VAL A 213 2.69 3.84 0.60
C VAL A 213 2.91 4.00 2.11
N ASP A 214 2.72 5.20 2.66
CA ASP A 214 2.82 5.45 4.09
C ASP A 214 1.78 4.66 4.90
N LEU A 215 0.55 4.60 4.41
CA LEU A 215 -0.52 3.82 5.02
C LEU A 215 -0.27 2.31 4.92
N LEU A 216 0.15 1.81 3.76
CA LEU A 216 0.51 0.40 3.54
C LEU A 216 1.60 -0.07 4.51
N SER A 217 2.63 0.76 4.70
CA SER A 217 3.78 0.44 5.54
C SER A 217 3.43 0.19 7.01
N GLN A 218 2.37 0.82 7.52
CA GLN A 218 1.89 0.67 8.89
C GLN A 218 1.37 -0.73 9.19
N TYR A 219 0.85 -1.42 8.15
CA TYR A 219 0.27 -2.76 8.24
C TYR A 219 1.17 -3.85 7.67
N LYS A 220 2.48 -3.57 7.50
CA LYS A 220 3.51 -4.53 7.06
C LYS A 220 3.25 -5.10 5.66
N ILE A 221 2.57 -4.35 4.79
CA ILE A 221 2.52 -4.60 3.35
C ILE A 221 3.94 -4.42 2.81
N ASN A 222 4.41 -5.32 1.93
CA ASN A 222 5.77 -5.30 1.38
C ASN A 222 5.83 -5.22 -0.15
N TYR A 223 4.68 -5.20 -0.83
CA TYR A 223 4.59 -4.98 -2.27
C TYR A 223 3.53 -3.93 -2.61
N LEU A 224 3.86 -3.03 -3.53
CA LEU A 224 2.93 -2.13 -4.19
C LEU A 224 2.90 -2.48 -5.67
N HIS A 225 1.78 -3.00 -6.12
CA HIS A 225 1.50 -3.27 -7.51
C HIS A 225 0.86 -2.02 -8.13
N LEU A 226 1.43 -1.49 -9.20
CA LEU A 226 0.92 -0.33 -9.93
C LEU A 226 0.38 -0.80 -11.28
N HIS A 227 -0.93 -0.73 -11.46
CA HIS A 227 -1.61 -0.98 -12.73
C HIS A 227 -1.49 0.28 -13.59
N LEU A 228 -0.48 0.27 -14.49
CA LEU A 228 -0.03 1.48 -15.20
C LEU A 228 -0.71 1.71 -16.54
N THR A 229 -1.37 0.69 -17.08
CA THR A 229 -1.98 0.76 -18.42
C THR A 229 -3.25 -0.06 -18.51
N ASP A 230 -4.25 0.50 -19.19
CA ASP A 230 -5.51 -0.17 -19.50
C ASP A 230 -6.16 0.49 -20.73
N ASP A 231 -7.38 0.11 -21.05
CA ASP A 231 -8.15 0.66 -22.16
C ASP A 231 -8.35 2.18 -22.07
N GLN A 232 -8.47 2.72 -20.85
CA GLN A 232 -8.77 4.13 -20.61
C GLN A 232 -7.53 5.01 -20.51
N GLY A 233 -6.35 4.43 -20.25
CA GLY A 233 -5.17 5.27 -20.06
C GLY A 233 -3.84 4.52 -20.05
N TRP A 234 -2.79 5.22 -20.53
CA TRP A 234 -1.40 4.81 -20.43
C TRP A 234 -0.63 5.75 -19.50
N ARG A 235 -0.10 5.27 -18.38
CA ARG A 235 0.33 6.11 -17.26
C ARG A 235 1.83 6.09 -16.96
N ILE A 236 2.66 5.54 -17.86
CA ILE A 236 4.12 5.50 -17.70
C ILE A 236 4.85 5.92 -18.97
N GLN A 237 5.86 6.78 -18.82
CA GLN A 237 6.70 7.23 -19.93
C GLN A 237 7.55 6.09 -20.50
N ILE A 238 7.47 5.90 -21.83
CA ILE A 238 8.30 4.99 -22.61
C ILE A 238 8.97 5.83 -23.71
N ASP A 239 10.29 5.95 -23.68
CA ASP A 239 11.03 6.85 -24.57
C ASP A 239 10.97 6.40 -26.03
N SER A 240 10.97 5.08 -26.27
CA SER A 240 10.83 4.51 -27.62
C SER A 240 9.44 4.76 -28.23
N TRP A 241 8.42 5.01 -27.38
CA TRP A 241 7.03 5.18 -27.79
C TRP A 241 6.41 6.42 -27.13
N PRO A 242 6.90 7.65 -27.43
CA PRO A 242 6.59 8.87 -26.67
C PRO A 242 5.13 9.31 -26.75
N ARG A 243 4.39 8.91 -27.80
CA ARG A 243 2.97 9.24 -27.93
C ARG A 243 2.09 8.52 -26.92
N LEU A 244 2.54 7.42 -26.33
CA LEU A 244 1.77 6.68 -25.30
C LEU A 244 1.30 7.60 -24.16
N THR A 245 2.16 8.49 -23.69
CA THR A 245 1.82 9.43 -22.62
C THR A 245 1.17 10.71 -23.11
N THR A 246 1.60 11.23 -24.26
CA THR A 246 1.06 12.50 -24.79
C THR A 246 -0.34 12.35 -25.39
N VAL A 247 -0.70 11.16 -25.85
CA VAL A 247 -2.04 10.83 -26.39
C VAL A 247 -2.75 9.88 -25.42
N GLY A 248 -2.20 8.68 -25.15
CA GLY A 248 -2.83 7.67 -24.28
C GLY A 248 -2.91 8.07 -22.80
N GLY A 249 -2.10 9.04 -22.35
CA GLY A 249 -2.18 9.69 -21.02
C GLY A 249 -2.64 11.15 -21.07
N GLY A 250 -3.03 11.63 -22.26
CA GLY A 250 -3.38 13.03 -22.53
C GLY A 250 -4.80 13.43 -22.11
N PRO A 251 -5.20 14.67 -22.48
CA PRO A 251 -6.55 15.16 -22.22
C PRO A 251 -7.64 14.25 -22.82
N GLY A 252 -8.72 14.01 -22.08
CA GLY A 252 -9.83 13.17 -22.51
C GLY A 252 -9.61 11.67 -22.27
N THR A 253 -8.50 11.27 -21.62
CA THR A 253 -8.26 9.88 -21.17
C THR A 253 -8.77 9.64 -19.75
N GLY A 254 -8.84 8.37 -19.36
CA GLY A 254 -9.44 7.94 -18.09
C GLY A 254 -10.95 7.74 -18.20
N VAL A 255 -11.54 7.17 -17.15
CA VAL A 255 -12.99 6.97 -17.08
C VAL A 255 -13.68 8.34 -17.11
N ASP A 256 -14.80 8.44 -17.84
CA ASP A 256 -15.53 9.69 -18.11
C ASP A 256 -14.71 10.76 -18.85
N GLY A 257 -13.51 10.44 -19.35
CA GLY A 257 -12.60 11.38 -20.00
C GLY A 257 -12.00 12.43 -19.05
N VAL A 258 -12.08 12.17 -17.75
CA VAL A 258 -11.52 13.02 -16.70
C VAL A 258 -10.38 12.29 -15.99
N GLY A 259 -9.19 12.84 -16.07
CA GLY A 259 -8.02 12.27 -15.42
C GLY A 259 -6.84 12.05 -16.35
N PRO A 260 -6.46 13.08 -17.15
CA PRO A 260 -5.20 13.03 -17.87
C PRO A 260 -4.05 13.01 -16.85
N GLY A 261 -3.00 12.32 -17.21
CA GLY A 261 -1.80 12.26 -16.38
C GLY A 261 -0.98 11.01 -16.66
N PHE A 262 0.29 11.09 -16.31
CA PHE A 262 1.20 9.96 -16.38
C PHE A 262 2.40 10.20 -15.46
N LEU A 263 3.09 9.14 -15.10
CA LEU A 263 4.38 9.20 -14.42
C LEU A 263 5.48 9.33 -15.46
N THR A 264 6.33 10.33 -15.33
CA THR A 264 7.63 10.31 -16.00
C THR A 264 8.48 9.19 -15.41
N LYS A 265 9.54 8.79 -16.12
CA LYS A 265 10.52 7.84 -15.55
C LYS A 265 11.17 8.36 -14.25
N ALA A 266 11.27 9.68 -14.11
CA ALA A 266 11.78 10.31 -12.90
C ALA A 266 10.77 10.17 -11.74
N ASP A 267 9.49 10.41 -12.00
CA ASP A 267 8.41 10.24 -11.03
C ASP A 267 8.30 8.79 -10.56
N TYR A 268 8.31 7.85 -11.51
CA TYR A 268 8.29 6.42 -11.20
C TYR A 268 9.48 6.01 -10.31
N ARG A 269 10.71 6.45 -10.65
CA ARG A 269 11.88 6.18 -9.80
C ARG A 269 11.75 6.81 -8.42
N ALA A 270 11.13 7.99 -8.30
CA ALA A 270 10.88 8.63 -7.01
C ALA A 270 9.92 7.79 -6.16
N VAL A 271 8.82 7.28 -6.74
CA VAL A 271 7.89 6.35 -6.08
C VAL A 271 8.60 5.08 -5.64
N VAL A 272 9.38 4.45 -6.53
CA VAL A 272 10.18 3.24 -6.23
C VAL A 272 11.13 3.47 -5.06
N ALA A 273 11.86 4.58 -5.06
CA ALA A 273 12.81 4.91 -3.99
C ALA A 273 12.09 5.20 -2.66
N TYR A 274 10.94 5.86 -2.69
CA TYR A 274 10.12 6.16 -1.52
C TYR A 274 9.55 4.88 -0.88
N ALA A 275 9.03 3.98 -1.70
CA ALA A 275 8.52 2.67 -1.28
C ALA A 275 9.65 1.80 -0.71
N ALA A 276 10.81 1.73 -1.39
CA ALA A 276 11.98 0.97 -0.94
C ALA A 276 12.52 1.44 0.42
N ALA A 277 12.45 2.75 0.71
CA ALA A 277 12.81 3.29 2.01
C ALA A 277 11.89 2.78 3.14
N ARG A 278 10.70 2.28 2.81
CA ARG A 278 9.72 1.64 3.72
C ARG A 278 9.67 0.13 3.57
N HIS A 279 10.65 -0.44 2.87
CA HIS A 279 10.74 -1.88 2.58
C HIS A 279 9.55 -2.43 1.78
N ILE A 280 8.96 -1.58 0.92
CA ILE A 280 7.93 -1.94 -0.04
C ILE A 280 8.58 -2.00 -1.43
N THR A 281 8.37 -3.12 -2.13
CA THR A 281 8.84 -3.34 -3.50
C THR A 281 7.72 -2.97 -4.47
N VAL A 282 8.02 -2.14 -5.46
CA VAL A 282 7.05 -1.78 -6.51
C VAL A 282 7.08 -2.84 -7.61
N ILE A 283 5.90 -3.29 -8.03
CA ILE A 283 5.67 -4.15 -9.20
C ILE A 283 4.90 -3.33 -10.23
N PRO A 284 5.48 -3.02 -11.39
CA PRO A 284 4.74 -2.38 -12.47
C PRO A 284 3.95 -3.42 -13.26
N GLU A 285 2.74 -3.06 -13.65
CA GLU A 285 1.93 -3.82 -14.59
C GLU A 285 1.76 -3.04 -15.90
N ILE A 286 1.94 -3.78 -17.00
CA ILE A 286 1.54 -3.41 -18.35
C ILE A 286 0.62 -4.51 -18.83
N ASP A 287 -0.66 -4.24 -18.88
CA ASP A 287 -1.64 -5.24 -19.27
C ASP A 287 -1.63 -5.51 -20.77
N MET A 288 -1.64 -6.81 -21.13
CA MET A 288 -1.57 -7.28 -22.50
C MET A 288 -1.96 -8.78 -22.62
N PRO A 289 -2.53 -9.27 -23.74
CA PRO A 289 -2.80 -8.55 -24.99
C PRO A 289 -4.12 -7.78 -25.01
N GLY A 290 -5.04 -8.03 -24.05
CA GLY A 290 -6.24 -7.25 -23.78
C GLY A 290 -5.92 -5.97 -23.04
N HIS A 291 -6.94 -5.15 -22.71
CA HIS A 291 -6.80 -3.91 -21.96
C HIS A 291 -5.83 -2.90 -22.60
N THR A 292 -5.77 -2.83 -23.92
CA THR A 292 -4.74 -2.12 -24.69
C THR A 292 -5.27 -0.98 -25.54
N ASN A 293 -6.56 -0.58 -25.43
CA ASN A 293 -7.14 0.45 -26.28
C ASN A 293 -6.36 1.78 -26.20
N ALA A 294 -5.86 2.19 -25.04
CA ALA A 294 -5.07 3.43 -24.93
C ALA A 294 -3.79 3.40 -25.79
N ALA A 295 -3.13 2.25 -25.88
CA ALA A 295 -1.97 2.09 -26.77
C ALA A 295 -2.40 2.03 -28.25
N GLN A 296 -3.45 1.30 -28.56
CA GLN A 296 -3.97 1.09 -29.92
C GLN A 296 -4.58 2.36 -30.53
N SER A 297 -5.27 3.18 -29.74
CA SER A 297 -5.77 4.49 -30.16
C SER A 297 -4.65 5.49 -30.41
N THR A 298 -3.51 5.28 -29.75
CA THR A 298 -2.30 6.12 -29.90
C THR A 298 -1.47 5.73 -31.12
N TYR A 299 -1.33 4.43 -31.40
CA TYR A 299 -0.50 3.86 -32.47
C TYR A 299 -1.35 2.94 -33.35
N PRO A 300 -1.86 3.45 -34.52
CA PRO A 300 -2.67 2.66 -35.44
C PRO A 300 -2.04 1.33 -35.84
N GLU A 301 -0.71 1.31 -35.94
CA GLU A 301 0.09 0.15 -36.35
C GLU A 301 0.07 -1.01 -35.34
N LEU A 302 -0.45 -0.83 -34.12
CA LEU A 302 -0.68 -1.90 -33.16
C LEU A 302 -1.99 -2.66 -33.40
N ASN A 303 -2.80 -2.20 -34.38
CA ASN A 303 -4.06 -2.83 -34.78
C ASN A 303 -3.85 -3.63 -36.07
N CYS A 304 -4.50 -4.78 -36.20
CA CYS A 304 -4.34 -5.67 -37.36
C CYS A 304 -4.83 -5.05 -38.68
N ASP A 305 -5.76 -4.12 -38.63
CA ASP A 305 -6.27 -3.37 -39.78
C ASP A 305 -5.51 -2.05 -40.04
N GLY A 306 -4.55 -1.71 -39.15
CA GLY A 306 -3.81 -0.45 -39.22
C GLY A 306 -4.63 0.78 -38.89
N VAL A 307 -5.81 0.65 -38.29
CA VAL A 307 -6.73 1.75 -37.96
C VAL A 307 -6.80 1.95 -36.44
N ALA A 308 -6.50 3.17 -35.97
CA ALA A 308 -6.64 3.48 -34.56
C ALA A 308 -8.12 3.47 -34.14
N PRO A 309 -8.49 2.70 -33.12
CA PRO A 309 -9.81 2.78 -32.51
C PRO A 309 -9.99 4.14 -31.80
N ALA A 310 -11.24 4.52 -31.56
CA ALA A 310 -11.51 5.67 -30.69
C ALA A 310 -11.03 5.40 -29.26
N PRO A 311 -10.48 6.42 -28.57
CA PRO A 311 -10.20 6.30 -27.13
C PRO A 311 -11.46 5.92 -26.35
N ARG A 312 -11.32 5.04 -25.35
CA ARG A 312 -12.42 4.59 -24.51
C ARG A 312 -12.37 5.32 -23.17
N THR A 313 -13.55 5.67 -22.68
CA THR A 313 -13.75 6.35 -21.40
C THR A 313 -14.84 5.73 -20.55
N ASP A 314 -15.42 4.62 -21.03
CA ASP A 314 -16.34 3.77 -20.27
C ASP A 314 -15.57 2.68 -19.50
N THR A 315 -16.28 1.85 -18.75
CA THR A 315 -15.72 0.75 -17.95
C THR A 315 -15.96 -0.63 -18.55
N ALA A 316 -16.29 -0.73 -19.86
CA ALA A 316 -16.40 -2.00 -20.53
C ALA A 316 -15.02 -2.66 -20.71
N VAL A 317 -14.98 -3.98 -20.73
CA VAL A 317 -13.76 -4.79 -20.79
C VAL A 317 -13.83 -5.85 -21.90
N GLY A 318 -12.69 -6.46 -22.26
CA GLY A 318 -12.60 -7.62 -23.12
C GLY A 318 -12.77 -7.35 -24.63
N TYR A 319 -12.78 -6.11 -25.07
CA TYR A 319 -12.99 -5.72 -26.48
C TYR A 319 -11.71 -5.36 -27.23
N SER A 320 -10.60 -5.11 -26.53
CA SER A 320 -9.32 -4.74 -27.13
C SER A 320 -8.36 -5.93 -27.20
N SER A 321 -7.52 -5.94 -28.22
CA SER A 321 -6.42 -6.90 -28.38
C SER A 321 -5.36 -6.33 -29.31
N LEU A 322 -4.09 -6.41 -28.91
CA LEU A 322 -2.96 -6.14 -29.80
C LEU A 322 -3.01 -7.06 -31.03
N CYS A 323 -2.45 -6.65 -32.16
CA CYS A 323 -2.34 -7.49 -33.34
C CYS A 323 -1.28 -8.58 -33.14
N ILE A 324 -1.71 -9.80 -32.78
CA ILE A 324 -0.83 -10.90 -32.37
C ILE A 324 0.03 -11.42 -33.54
N GLY A 325 -0.49 -11.35 -34.77
CA GLY A 325 0.22 -11.81 -35.97
C GLY A 325 1.33 -10.85 -36.47
N ASP A 326 1.44 -9.64 -35.92
CA ASP A 326 2.40 -8.64 -36.37
C ASP A 326 3.66 -8.63 -35.48
N ASP A 327 4.84 -8.71 -36.09
CA ASP A 327 6.11 -8.61 -35.38
C ASP A 327 6.35 -7.21 -34.76
N LEU A 328 5.66 -6.18 -35.22
CA LEU A 328 5.68 -4.85 -34.61
C LEU A 328 5.15 -4.88 -33.17
N THR A 329 4.09 -5.64 -32.92
CA THR A 329 3.54 -5.85 -31.58
C THR A 329 4.62 -6.33 -30.61
N TYR A 330 5.44 -7.30 -31.01
CA TYR A 330 6.48 -7.84 -30.13
C TYR A 330 7.66 -6.90 -29.96
N ARG A 331 7.96 -6.05 -30.97
CA ARG A 331 8.95 -4.98 -30.81
C ARG A 331 8.45 -3.91 -29.83
N PHE A 332 7.18 -3.55 -29.92
CA PHE A 332 6.52 -2.65 -28.96
C PHE A 332 6.60 -3.21 -27.54
N VAL A 333 6.14 -4.43 -27.35
CA VAL A 333 6.16 -5.11 -26.04
C VAL A 333 7.58 -5.23 -25.49
N GLU A 334 8.56 -5.61 -26.32
CA GLU A 334 9.97 -5.72 -25.91
C GLU A 334 10.56 -4.37 -25.47
N ASP A 335 10.28 -3.29 -26.22
CA ASP A 335 10.75 -1.96 -25.87
C ASP A 335 10.17 -1.49 -24.53
N VAL A 336 8.87 -1.71 -24.30
CA VAL A 336 8.19 -1.37 -23.04
C VAL A 336 8.78 -2.16 -21.87
N ILE A 337 8.89 -3.49 -21.99
CA ILE A 337 9.49 -4.35 -20.96
C ILE A 337 10.92 -3.93 -20.65
N ARG A 338 11.74 -3.70 -21.69
CA ARG A 338 13.14 -3.30 -21.55
C ARG A 338 13.28 -2.00 -20.76
N GLU A 339 12.50 -0.98 -21.12
CA GLU A 339 12.60 0.33 -20.49
C GLU A 339 12.10 0.32 -19.05
N LEU A 340 11.01 -0.41 -18.79
CA LEU A 340 10.43 -0.51 -17.46
C LEU A 340 11.29 -1.36 -16.53
N ALA A 341 11.83 -2.50 -17.02
CA ALA A 341 12.74 -3.34 -16.26
C ALA A 341 14.01 -2.58 -15.82
N ALA A 342 14.52 -1.67 -16.65
CA ALA A 342 15.72 -0.86 -16.36
C ALA A 342 15.50 0.14 -15.20
N ILE A 343 14.28 0.50 -14.86
CA ILE A 343 13.96 1.46 -13.80
C ILE A 343 13.25 0.81 -12.60
N THR A 344 13.03 -0.51 -12.65
CA THR A 344 12.35 -1.29 -11.60
C THR A 344 13.35 -2.23 -10.93
N PRO A 345 13.84 -1.93 -9.72
CA PRO A 345 14.78 -2.82 -9.01
C PRO A 345 14.14 -4.15 -8.56
N GLY A 346 12.82 -4.18 -8.34
CA GLY A 346 12.09 -5.36 -7.90
C GLY A 346 12.18 -6.53 -8.87
N PRO A 347 11.93 -7.76 -8.40
CA PRO A 347 12.14 -8.97 -9.21
C PRO A 347 11.01 -9.24 -10.20
N TYR A 348 9.83 -8.64 -10.02
CA TYR A 348 8.64 -8.93 -10.81
C TYR A 348 8.31 -7.83 -11.80
N LEU A 349 7.71 -8.24 -12.93
CA LEU A 349 6.98 -7.40 -13.85
C LEU A 349 5.65 -8.11 -14.14
N HIS A 350 4.55 -7.44 -13.89
CA HIS A 350 3.21 -7.97 -14.15
C HIS A 350 2.79 -7.63 -15.59
N ILE A 351 2.28 -8.62 -16.31
CA ILE A 351 1.93 -8.50 -17.74
C ILE A 351 0.42 -8.57 -18.00
N GLY A 352 -0.41 -8.50 -16.94
CA GLY A 352 -1.85 -8.62 -17.04
C GLY A 352 -2.28 -10.02 -17.49
N GLY A 353 -2.91 -10.09 -18.64
CA GLY A 353 -3.30 -11.35 -19.30
C GLY A 353 -4.74 -11.76 -19.09
N ASP A 354 -5.51 -10.96 -18.36
CA ASP A 354 -6.92 -11.20 -18.09
C ASP A 354 -7.84 -10.71 -19.21
N GLU A 355 -9.07 -11.20 -19.20
CA GLU A 355 -10.20 -10.74 -20.01
C GLU A 355 -9.90 -10.50 -21.50
N ALA A 356 -8.91 -11.15 -22.07
CA ALA A 356 -8.52 -10.99 -23.48
C ALA A 356 -9.55 -11.62 -24.45
N HIS A 357 -10.83 -11.28 -24.29
CA HIS A 357 -11.93 -11.91 -25.00
C HIS A 357 -11.94 -11.62 -26.52
N ALA A 358 -11.28 -10.53 -26.95
CA ALA A 358 -11.09 -10.22 -28.36
C ALA A 358 -9.90 -11.00 -28.99
N THR A 359 -9.17 -11.77 -28.20
CA THR A 359 -8.05 -12.62 -28.62
C THR A 359 -8.49 -14.07 -28.64
N THR A 360 -8.22 -14.82 -29.73
CA THR A 360 -8.49 -16.26 -29.75
C THR A 360 -7.55 -17.01 -28.80
N ASP A 361 -7.95 -18.20 -28.32
CA ASP A 361 -7.12 -19.04 -27.44
C ASP A 361 -5.76 -19.38 -28.09
N GLU A 362 -5.73 -19.57 -29.43
CA GLU A 362 -4.51 -19.85 -30.19
C GLU A 362 -3.58 -18.63 -30.22
N ASP A 363 -4.15 -17.45 -30.49
CA ASP A 363 -3.41 -16.18 -30.49
C ASP A 363 -2.92 -15.83 -29.07
N TYR A 364 -3.75 -16.02 -28.05
CA TYR A 364 -3.36 -15.82 -26.66
C TYR A 364 -2.17 -16.70 -26.28
N ARG A 365 -2.22 -17.98 -26.63
CA ARG A 365 -1.11 -18.91 -26.41
C ARG A 365 0.15 -18.47 -27.15
N THR A 366 0.00 -18.08 -28.41
CA THR A 366 1.11 -17.57 -29.24
C THR A 366 1.72 -16.31 -28.61
N PHE A 367 0.89 -15.38 -28.15
CA PHE A 367 1.33 -14.16 -27.52
C PHE A 367 2.15 -14.44 -26.25
N MET A 368 1.58 -15.21 -25.31
CA MET A 368 2.25 -15.52 -24.05
C MET A 368 3.55 -16.29 -24.25
N GLN A 369 3.61 -17.23 -25.21
CA GLN A 369 4.85 -17.95 -25.54
C GLN A 369 5.95 -17.02 -26.07
N ARG A 370 5.61 -15.92 -26.71
CA ARG A 370 6.58 -14.93 -27.20
C ARG A 370 6.94 -13.89 -26.15
N VAL A 371 6.01 -13.49 -25.28
CA VAL A 371 6.20 -12.40 -24.30
C VAL A 371 6.88 -12.87 -23.01
N LEU A 372 6.49 -14.02 -22.45
CA LEU A 372 7.12 -14.52 -21.20
C LEU A 372 8.66 -14.61 -21.26
N PRO A 373 9.27 -15.10 -22.36
CA PRO A 373 10.72 -15.07 -22.49
C PRO A 373 11.34 -13.66 -22.54
N LEU A 374 10.59 -12.65 -23.03
CA LEU A 374 11.08 -11.26 -23.04
C LEU A 374 11.22 -10.70 -21.62
N VAL A 375 10.27 -11.00 -20.72
CA VAL A 375 10.37 -10.61 -19.31
C VAL A 375 11.64 -11.20 -18.69
N ALA A 376 11.89 -12.52 -18.89
CA ALA A 376 13.08 -13.21 -18.40
C ALA A 376 14.38 -12.66 -19.02
N LYS A 377 14.37 -12.29 -20.31
CA LYS A 377 15.49 -11.67 -21.03
C LYS A 377 16.02 -10.42 -20.35
N TYR A 378 15.12 -9.61 -19.74
CA TYR A 378 15.48 -8.39 -19.03
C TYR A 378 15.63 -8.60 -17.51
N GLY A 379 15.83 -9.84 -17.07
CA GLY A 379 16.17 -10.20 -15.69
C GLY A 379 15.00 -10.08 -14.72
N LYS A 380 13.75 -10.11 -15.21
CA LYS A 380 12.54 -10.11 -14.40
C LYS A 380 11.85 -11.46 -14.42
N ARG A 381 11.04 -11.71 -13.39
CA ARG A 381 10.09 -12.82 -13.34
C ARG A 381 8.73 -12.29 -13.74
N ALA A 382 8.06 -12.97 -14.64
CA ALA A 382 6.72 -12.60 -15.01
C ALA A 382 5.72 -12.92 -13.88
N SER A 383 4.80 -12.02 -13.61
CA SER A 383 3.53 -12.28 -12.95
C SER A 383 2.40 -11.87 -13.88
N GLY A 384 1.21 -12.41 -13.64
CA GLY A 384 0.02 -12.04 -14.41
C GLY A 384 -1.22 -12.63 -13.76
N TRP A 385 -2.39 -12.19 -14.20
CA TRP A 385 -3.65 -12.75 -13.74
C TRP A 385 -3.72 -14.24 -14.06
N ASN A 386 -4.55 -14.99 -13.36
CA ASN A 386 -4.50 -16.46 -13.40
C ASN A 386 -4.71 -17.08 -14.79
N GLU A 387 -5.23 -16.34 -15.75
CA GLU A 387 -5.41 -16.75 -17.15
C GLU A 387 -4.09 -17.11 -17.83
N ILE A 388 -2.98 -16.53 -17.41
CA ILE A 388 -1.66 -16.89 -17.97
C ILE A 388 -1.28 -18.35 -17.71
N MET A 389 -1.95 -19.05 -16.78
CA MET A 389 -1.69 -20.47 -16.51
C MET A 389 -2.26 -21.42 -17.58
N GLN A 390 -3.17 -20.94 -18.46
CA GLN A 390 -3.72 -21.70 -19.59
C GLN A 390 -2.66 -22.09 -20.64
N VAL A 391 -1.49 -21.45 -20.61
CA VAL A 391 -0.41 -21.70 -21.58
C VAL A 391 0.71 -22.55 -21.02
N ASP A 392 0.54 -23.14 -19.84
CA ASP A 392 1.58 -23.94 -19.15
C ASP A 392 2.92 -23.22 -19.03
N PRO A 393 2.98 -22.04 -18.41
CA PRO A 393 4.20 -21.25 -18.35
C PRO A 393 5.29 -21.92 -17.49
N PRO A 394 6.56 -21.48 -17.59
CA PRO A 394 7.63 -21.90 -16.69
C PRO A 394 7.25 -21.71 -15.21
N THR A 395 7.83 -22.54 -14.33
CA THR A 395 7.49 -22.58 -12.89
C THR A 395 7.90 -21.34 -12.10
N ASP A 396 8.72 -20.46 -12.65
CA ASP A 396 9.09 -19.18 -12.06
C ASP A 396 8.08 -18.05 -12.38
N VAL A 397 7.12 -18.29 -13.27
CA VAL A 397 5.99 -17.38 -13.51
C VAL A 397 4.99 -17.48 -12.36
N VAL A 398 4.54 -16.33 -11.86
CA VAL A 398 3.63 -16.24 -10.71
C VAL A 398 2.23 -15.88 -11.19
N ALA A 399 1.24 -16.69 -10.81
CA ALA A 399 -0.17 -16.39 -11.06
C ALA A 399 -0.75 -15.48 -9.97
N GLN A 400 -1.60 -14.54 -10.35
CA GLN A 400 -2.45 -13.79 -9.41
C GLN A 400 -3.90 -14.23 -9.60
N PHE A 401 -4.45 -14.90 -8.59
CA PHE A 401 -5.82 -15.42 -8.63
C PHE A 401 -6.82 -14.35 -8.24
N TRP A 402 -7.74 -14.01 -9.13
CA TRP A 402 -8.82 -13.04 -8.89
C TRP A 402 -10.24 -13.63 -8.93
N GLY A 403 -10.37 -14.90 -9.29
CA GLY A 403 -11.66 -15.58 -9.40
C GLY A 403 -12.51 -15.53 -8.12
N THR A 404 -13.83 -15.49 -8.26
CA THR A 404 -14.78 -15.51 -7.13
C THR A 404 -15.14 -16.92 -6.66
N GLY A 405 -14.85 -17.95 -7.48
CA GLY A 405 -15.06 -19.36 -7.17
C GLY A 405 -14.01 -19.97 -6.25
N THR A 406 -14.18 -21.24 -5.94
CA THR A 406 -13.25 -22.04 -5.11
C THR A 406 -12.52 -23.11 -5.92
N THR A 407 -12.63 -23.08 -7.24
CA THR A 407 -11.99 -24.02 -8.17
C THR A 407 -11.44 -23.26 -9.35
N ASN A 408 -10.25 -23.66 -9.80
CA ASN A 408 -9.62 -23.23 -11.06
C ASN A 408 -8.65 -24.35 -11.44
N ALA A 409 -8.94 -25.08 -12.51
CA ALA A 409 -8.19 -26.28 -12.90
C ALA A 409 -6.76 -25.91 -13.33
N ASP A 410 -6.60 -24.90 -14.19
CA ASP A 410 -5.29 -24.47 -14.70
C ASP A 410 -4.37 -24.00 -13.57
N LEU A 411 -4.95 -23.27 -12.61
CA LEU A 411 -4.22 -22.81 -11.42
C LEU A 411 -3.81 -23.97 -10.51
N ALA A 412 -4.68 -24.97 -10.30
CA ALA A 412 -4.37 -26.14 -9.50
C ALA A 412 -3.27 -26.99 -10.15
N GLU A 413 -3.31 -27.18 -11.48
CA GLU A 413 -2.26 -27.85 -12.24
C GLU A 413 -0.94 -27.08 -12.20
N ALA A 414 -0.97 -25.74 -12.35
CA ALA A 414 0.20 -24.90 -12.23
C ALA A 414 0.82 -24.99 -10.82
N ALA A 415 0.02 -24.95 -9.76
CA ALA A 415 0.47 -25.15 -8.39
C ALA A 415 1.12 -26.52 -8.19
N ALA A 416 0.54 -27.57 -8.76
CA ALA A 416 1.10 -28.92 -8.73
C ALA A 416 2.45 -29.03 -9.49
N ARG A 417 2.66 -28.24 -10.54
CA ARG A 417 3.95 -28.11 -11.25
C ARG A 417 5.00 -27.32 -10.46
N GLY A 418 4.60 -26.53 -9.47
CA GLY A 418 5.49 -25.71 -8.63
C GLY A 418 5.39 -24.20 -8.85
N ASN A 419 4.48 -23.71 -9.73
CA ASN A 419 4.19 -22.30 -9.85
C ASN A 419 3.64 -21.75 -8.54
N LYS A 420 3.96 -20.50 -8.22
CA LYS A 420 3.45 -19.81 -7.05
C LYS A 420 2.24 -18.95 -7.39
N VAL A 421 1.39 -18.76 -6.39
CA VAL A 421 0.10 -18.05 -6.54
C VAL A 421 0.01 -16.91 -5.53
N ILE A 422 -0.34 -15.72 -6.02
CA ILE A 422 -0.80 -14.61 -5.21
C ILE A 422 -2.33 -14.69 -5.14
N MET A 423 -2.89 -14.68 -3.94
CA MET A 423 -4.32 -14.82 -3.72
C MET A 423 -4.98 -13.44 -3.61
N SER A 424 -5.81 -13.12 -4.60
CA SER A 424 -6.56 -11.86 -4.70
C SER A 424 -8.03 -12.09 -5.08
N PRO A 425 -8.76 -13.08 -4.48
CA PRO A 425 -10.12 -13.38 -4.91
C PRO A 425 -11.00 -12.14 -4.85
N ALA A 426 -11.64 -11.79 -5.98
CA ALA A 426 -12.30 -10.49 -6.15
C ALA A 426 -13.44 -10.25 -5.15
N ASN A 427 -14.14 -11.32 -4.75
CA ASN A 427 -15.20 -11.22 -3.74
C ASN A 427 -14.68 -11.22 -2.28
N ARG A 428 -13.39 -10.97 -2.08
CA ARG A 428 -12.72 -10.90 -0.76
C ARG A 428 -11.70 -9.76 -0.69
N CYS A 429 -10.87 -9.62 -1.72
CA CYS A 429 -9.70 -8.76 -1.72
C CYS A 429 -9.87 -7.44 -2.48
N TYR A 430 -10.84 -7.36 -3.43
CA TYR A 430 -11.00 -6.16 -4.23
C TYR A 430 -11.60 -5.03 -3.41
N LEU A 431 -10.76 -4.05 -3.12
CA LEU A 431 -11.10 -2.93 -2.26
C LEU A 431 -12.00 -1.90 -2.96
N ASP A 432 -12.12 -1.96 -4.29
CA ASP A 432 -13.05 -1.16 -5.09
C ASP A 432 -14.49 -1.69 -5.07
N MET A 433 -14.76 -2.89 -4.57
CA MET A 433 -16.12 -3.36 -4.35
C MET A 433 -16.78 -2.58 -3.21
N LYS A 434 -18.07 -2.25 -3.38
CA LYS A 434 -18.86 -1.58 -2.33
C LYS A 434 -18.90 -2.40 -1.04
N TYR A 435 -18.86 -1.72 0.10
CA TYR A 435 -19.08 -2.36 1.40
C TYR A 435 -20.55 -2.82 1.53
N ASP A 436 -21.47 -1.93 1.21
CA ASP A 436 -22.92 -2.18 1.20
C ASP A 436 -23.60 -1.49 0.01
N ALA A 437 -24.91 -1.65 -0.10
CA ALA A 437 -25.69 -1.06 -1.20
C ALA A 437 -25.67 0.49 -1.20
N ASN A 438 -25.37 1.13 -0.08
CA ASN A 438 -25.37 2.58 0.10
C ASN A 438 -23.99 3.21 0.00
N THR A 439 -22.94 2.41 -0.11
CA THR A 439 -21.56 2.90 -0.29
C THR A 439 -21.49 3.85 -1.49
N ARG A 440 -20.96 5.05 -1.29
CA ARG A 440 -20.96 6.13 -2.31
C ARG A 440 -20.10 5.82 -3.53
N LEU A 441 -19.03 5.06 -3.35
CA LEU A 441 -18.04 4.70 -4.37
C LEU A 441 -18.02 3.19 -4.59
N GLY A 442 -17.33 2.77 -5.63
CA GLY A 442 -17.04 1.37 -5.90
C GLY A 442 -18.04 0.66 -6.80
N LEU A 443 -17.64 -0.50 -7.24
CA LEU A 443 -18.41 -1.43 -8.07
C LEU A 443 -19.06 -2.53 -7.20
N ARG A 444 -19.80 -3.45 -7.84
CA ARG A 444 -20.46 -4.57 -7.11
C ARG A 444 -20.52 -5.87 -7.90
N TRP A 445 -19.77 -5.97 -8.98
CA TRP A 445 -19.82 -7.14 -9.85
C TRP A 445 -19.34 -8.42 -9.15
N ALA A 446 -18.35 -8.31 -8.24
CA ALA A 446 -17.89 -9.43 -7.41
C ALA A 446 -18.69 -9.61 -6.10
N GLY A 447 -19.69 -8.75 -5.85
CA GLY A 447 -20.51 -8.73 -4.64
C GLY A 447 -20.32 -7.47 -3.81
N LEU A 448 -20.93 -7.47 -2.63
CA LEU A 448 -20.68 -6.48 -1.58
C LEU A 448 -19.68 -7.09 -0.61
N ILE A 449 -18.64 -6.34 -0.25
CA ILE A 449 -17.55 -6.85 0.58
C ILE A 449 -17.43 -6.00 1.83
N GLU A 450 -17.98 -6.47 2.92
CA GLU A 450 -17.78 -5.87 4.23
C GLU A 450 -16.46 -6.36 4.86
N VAL A 451 -16.09 -5.78 6.01
CA VAL A 451 -14.83 -6.11 6.68
C VAL A 451 -14.75 -7.60 7.05
N SER A 452 -15.87 -8.19 7.50
CA SER A 452 -15.94 -9.62 7.82
C SER A 452 -15.75 -10.50 6.59
N ASP A 453 -16.19 -10.06 5.39
CA ASP A 453 -15.98 -10.79 4.15
C ASP A 453 -14.51 -10.75 3.72
N ALA A 454 -13.87 -9.58 3.87
CA ALA A 454 -12.45 -9.41 3.58
C ALA A 454 -11.55 -10.21 4.54
N TYR A 455 -12.00 -10.45 5.77
CA TYR A 455 -11.24 -11.21 6.77
C TYR A 455 -11.58 -12.71 6.81
N GLY A 456 -12.84 -13.11 6.52
CA GLY A 456 -13.41 -14.43 6.78
C GLY A 456 -13.04 -15.52 5.77
N TRP A 457 -11.78 -15.62 5.35
CA TRP A 457 -11.29 -16.67 4.45
C TRP A 457 -9.82 -17.00 4.74
N ASP A 458 -9.33 -18.15 4.24
CA ASP A 458 -7.92 -18.54 4.39
C ASP A 458 -7.27 -18.68 3.01
N PRO A 459 -6.14 -17.99 2.74
CA PRO A 459 -5.42 -18.07 1.47
C PRO A 459 -5.01 -19.51 1.08
N ALA A 460 -4.64 -20.34 2.06
CA ALA A 460 -4.17 -21.70 1.84
C ALA A 460 -5.27 -22.72 1.46
N THR A 461 -6.54 -22.35 1.64
CA THR A 461 -7.69 -23.25 1.37
C THR A 461 -8.71 -22.66 0.40
N ARG A 462 -8.46 -21.44 -0.11
CA ARG A 462 -9.40 -20.71 -0.95
C ARG A 462 -9.69 -21.39 -2.27
N VAL A 463 -8.69 -22.02 -2.89
CA VAL A 463 -8.82 -22.71 -4.17
C VAL A 463 -8.44 -24.18 -4.01
N THR A 464 -9.34 -25.07 -4.42
CA THR A 464 -9.10 -26.52 -4.39
C THR A 464 -7.88 -26.86 -5.24
N GLY A 465 -6.92 -27.59 -4.66
CA GLY A 465 -5.65 -27.96 -5.32
C GLY A 465 -4.52 -26.94 -5.17
N VAL A 466 -4.79 -25.77 -4.54
CA VAL A 466 -3.75 -24.77 -4.22
C VAL A 466 -3.55 -24.74 -2.71
N GLY A 467 -2.56 -25.47 -2.21
CA GLY A 467 -2.20 -25.53 -0.79
C GLY A 467 -1.26 -24.41 -0.37
N GLU A 468 -0.99 -24.31 0.95
CA GLU A 468 -0.16 -23.26 1.56
C GLU A 468 1.22 -23.13 0.91
N ASP A 469 1.85 -24.26 0.55
CA ASP A 469 3.17 -24.27 -0.09
C ASP A 469 3.17 -23.62 -1.49
N ALA A 470 2.03 -23.60 -2.19
CA ALA A 470 1.89 -22.94 -3.49
C ALA A 470 1.58 -21.44 -3.34
N VAL A 471 0.97 -21.02 -2.22
CA VAL A 471 0.62 -19.62 -1.98
C VAL A 471 1.87 -18.80 -1.68
N LEU A 472 2.18 -17.82 -2.56
CA LEU A 472 3.23 -16.83 -2.32
C LEU A 472 2.78 -15.80 -1.29
N GLY A 473 1.50 -15.44 -1.32
CA GLY A 473 0.89 -14.48 -0.41
C GLY A 473 -0.48 -13.99 -0.87
N VAL A 474 -0.85 -12.81 -0.40
CA VAL A 474 -2.13 -12.14 -0.66
C VAL A 474 -1.90 -10.75 -1.24
N GLU A 475 -2.84 -10.29 -2.06
CA GLU A 475 -2.87 -8.90 -2.52
C GLU A 475 -4.27 -8.33 -2.47
N ALA A 476 -4.35 -7.04 -2.13
CA ALA A 476 -5.58 -6.26 -2.10
C ALA A 476 -5.62 -5.29 -3.29
N PRO A 477 -6.24 -5.66 -4.42
CA PRO A 477 -6.44 -4.76 -5.56
C PRO A 477 -7.40 -3.62 -5.23
N LEU A 478 -7.08 -2.43 -5.74
CA LEU A 478 -7.89 -1.23 -5.66
C LEU A 478 -8.00 -0.60 -7.06
N TRP A 479 -9.05 -0.98 -7.79
CA TRP A 479 -9.36 -0.42 -9.09
C TRP A 479 -9.98 0.97 -8.96
N SER A 480 -9.68 1.86 -9.91
CA SER A 480 -9.94 3.29 -9.74
C SER A 480 -11.09 3.84 -10.60
N GLU A 481 -11.99 3.01 -11.16
CA GLU A 481 -13.09 3.48 -11.99
C GLU A 481 -13.97 4.55 -11.32
N THR A 482 -14.08 4.49 -9.99
CA THR A 482 -14.87 5.46 -9.19
C THR A 482 -14.02 6.29 -8.24
N LEU A 483 -12.70 6.14 -8.25
CA LEU A 483 -11.78 6.77 -7.29
C LEU A 483 -10.98 7.88 -7.97
N ARG A 484 -11.10 9.11 -7.50
CA ARG A 484 -10.51 10.29 -8.12
C ARG A 484 -9.55 11.07 -7.22
N SER A 485 -9.42 10.67 -5.97
CA SER A 485 -8.63 11.38 -4.97
C SER A 485 -8.05 10.42 -3.94
N LEU A 486 -7.09 10.91 -3.14
CA LEU A 486 -6.55 10.17 -2.00
C LEU A 486 -7.66 9.81 -0.98
N ASP A 487 -8.60 10.73 -0.72
CA ASP A 487 -9.73 10.48 0.20
C ASP A 487 -10.60 9.31 -0.31
N ASP A 488 -10.79 9.17 -1.63
CA ASP A 488 -11.53 8.05 -2.22
C ASP A 488 -10.76 6.72 -2.06
N ILE A 489 -9.44 6.74 -2.29
CA ILE A 489 -8.53 5.59 -2.05
C ILE A 489 -8.64 5.16 -0.58
N GLU A 490 -8.51 6.08 0.35
CA GLU A 490 -8.56 5.82 1.79
C GLU A 490 -9.93 5.25 2.21
N TYR A 491 -11.01 5.87 1.75
CA TYR A 491 -12.38 5.43 2.05
C TYR A 491 -12.65 3.99 1.59
N MET A 492 -12.17 3.62 0.42
CA MET A 492 -12.38 2.28 -0.12
C MET A 492 -11.38 1.25 0.43
N ALA A 493 -10.14 1.63 0.69
CA ALA A 493 -9.13 0.73 1.23
C ALA A 493 -9.33 0.45 2.72
N PHE A 494 -9.71 1.45 3.50
CA PHE A 494 -9.84 1.29 4.96
C PHE A 494 -11.31 1.20 5.38
N PRO A 495 -11.64 0.18 6.20
CA PRO A 495 -10.76 -0.66 7.03
C PRO A 495 -10.44 -2.05 6.47
N ARG A 496 -10.71 -2.40 5.21
CA ARG A 496 -10.50 -3.76 4.66
C ARG A 496 -9.03 -4.11 4.42
N LEU A 497 -8.20 -3.14 4.03
CA LEU A 497 -6.76 -3.38 3.81
C LEU A 497 -6.05 -3.99 5.03
N PRO A 498 -6.24 -3.51 6.28
CA PRO A 498 -5.74 -4.16 7.48
C PRO A 498 -6.17 -5.62 7.64
N ALA A 499 -7.37 -6.00 7.17
CA ALA A 499 -7.85 -7.39 7.20
C ALA A 499 -6.99 -8.28 6.27
N ILE A 500 -6.80 -7.85 5.02
CA ILE A 500 -5.95 -8.58 4.06
C ILE A 500 -4.49 -8.62 4.53
N ALA A 501 -3.98 -7.54 5.11
CA ALA A 501 -2.64 -7.50 5.69
C ALA A 501 -2.46 -8.52 6.81
N GLU A 502 -3.46 -8.70 7.67
CA GLU A 502 -3.43 -9.69 8.74
C GLU A 502 -3.48 -11.12 8.20
N LEU A 503 -4.29 -11.41 7.16
CA LEU A 503 -4.30 -12.72 6.50
C LEU A 503 -2.92 -13.09 5.91
N GLY A 504 -2.19 -12.10 5.40
CA GLY A 504 -0.85 -12.30 4.84
C GLY A 504 0.27 -12.40 5.88
N TRP A 505 0.12 -11.71 7.02
CA TRP A 505 1.13 -11.64 8.06
C TRP A 505 0.95 -12.68 9.17
N SER A 506 -0.25 -12.73 9.76
CA SER A 506 -0.50 -13.52 10.97
C SER A 506 -0.73 -15.00 10.65
N THR A 507 -0.47 -15.89 11.61
CA THR A 507 -0.70 -17.32 11.43
C THR A 507 -2.21 -17.63 11.31
N ALA A 508 -2.57 -18.70 10.62
CA ALA A 508 -3.97 -19.15 10.52
C ALA A 508 -4.62 -19.38 11.91
N ALA A 509 -3.84 -19.83 12.90
CA ALA A 509 -4.31 -20.05 14.25
C ALA A 509 -4.72 -18.78 15.01
N SER A 510 -4.26 -17.61 14.56
CA SER A 510 -4.61 -16.30 15.15
C SER A 510 -5.79 -15.61 14.47
N HIS A 511 -6.40 -16.23 13.42
CA HIS A 511 -7.58 -15.70 12.76
C HIS A 511 -8.82 -15.82 13.66
N ASP A 512 -9.13 -14.73 14.34
CA ASP A 512 -10.31 -14.60 15.20
C ASP A 512 -11.00 -13.27 14.90
N TRP A 513 -12.21 -13.32 14.37
CA TRP A 513 -12.97 -12.14 13.97
C TRP A 513 -13.24 -11.18 15.13
N GLU A 514 -13.63 -11.71 16.30
CA GLU A 514 -13.96 -10.87 17.45
C GLU A 514 -12.73 -10.13 17.97
N SER A 515 -11.59 -10.80 18.02
CA SER A 515 -10.31 -10.21 18.35
C SER A 515 -9.89 -9.17 17.30
N PHE A 516 -9.96 -9.53 16.01
CA PHE A 516 -9.56 -8.63 14.91
C PHE A 516 -10.39 -7.35 14.90
N ARG A 517 -11.75 -7.46 14.90
CA ARG A 517 -12.60 -6.27 14.83
C ARG A 517 -12.45 -5.34 16.04
N ALA A 518 -12.15 -5.88 17.23
CA ALA A 518 -11.87 -5.09 18.42
C ALA A 518 -10.56 -4.29 18.26
N ARG A 519 -9.46 -4.94 17.81
CA ARG A 519 -8.18 -4.28 17.52
C ARG A 519 -8.28 -3.27 16.38
N LEU A 520 -9.11 -3.58 15.38
CA LEU A 520 -9.38 -2.67 14.25
C LEU A 520 -10.09 -1.41 14.72
N GLY A 521 -11.06 -1.52 15.65
CA GLY A 521 -11.74 -0.37 16.25
C GLY A 521 -10.80 0.61 16.92
N GLU A 522 -9.70 0.12 17.49
CA GLU A 522 -8.65 0.94 18.10
C GLU A 522 -7.75 1.67 17.08
N GLN A 523 -7.87 1.38 15.77
CA GLN A 523 -7.13 2.12 14.74
C GLN A 523 -7.81 3.46 14.41
N ALA A 524 -9.12 3.61 14.57
CA ALA A 524 -9.83 4.82 14.19
C ALA A 524 -9.28 6.12 14.82
N PRO A 525 -8.93 6.19 16.12
CA PRO A 525 -8.29 7.37 16.66
C PRO A 525 -6.95 7.73 15.97
N ARG A 526 -6.22 6.74 15.45
CA ARG A 526 -4.98 6.95 14.71
C ARG A 526 -5.28 7.54 13.34
N TRP A 527 -6.20 6.92 12.59
CA TRP A 527 -6.62 7.39 11.26
C TRP A 527 -7.16 8.81 11.30
N ARG A 528 -8.01 9.13 12.29
CA ARG A 528 -8.52 10.51 12.45
C ARG A 528 -7.40 11.54 12.69
N LEU A 529 -6.34 11.17 13.43
CA LEU A 529 -5.20 12.05 13.68
C LEU A 529 -4.29 12.19 12.46
N GLN A 530 -4.26 11.19 11.60
CA GLN A 530 -3.55 11.19 10.31
C GLN A 530 -4.34 11.88 9.20
N GLY A 531 -5.64 12.12 9.40
CA GLY A 531 -6.53 12.70 8.39
C GLY A 531 -7.07 11.68 7.38
N VAL A 532 -6.99 10.37 7.69
CA VAL A 532 -7.46 9.29 6.80
C VAL A 532 -9.00 9.27 6.76
N ASP A 533 -9.56 9.33 5.57
CA ASP A 533 -11.00 9.16 5.31
C ASP A 533 -11.33 7.67 5.17
N PHE A 534 -11.77 7.04 6.25
CA PHE A 534 -12.07 5.60 6.26
C PHE A 534 -13.58 5.34 6.35
N TYR A 535 -14.02 4.22 5.76
CA TYR A 535 -15.41 3.78 5.88
C TYR A 535 -15.73 3.32 7.31
N PRO A 536 -16.71 3.95 8.00
CA PRO A 536 -17.05 3.58 9.36
C PRO A 536 -17.98 2.34 9.39
N SER A 537 -17.44 1.18 9.03
CA SER A 537 -18.20 -0.08 8.99
C SER A 537 -18.99 -0.32 10.28
N PRO A 538 -20.29 -0.67 10.19
CA PRO A 538 -21.10 -0.98 11.36
C PRO A 538 -20.68 -2.29 12.06
N GLN A 539 -19.82 -3.08 11.45
CA GLN A 539 -19.31 -4.34 12.03
C GLN A 539 -18.20 -4.12 13.06
N VAL A 540 -17.59 -2.92 13.09
CA VAL A 540 -16.42 -2.61 13.91
C VAL A 540 -16.81 -1.70 15.09
N PRO A 541 -16.41 -2.04 16.33
CA PRO A 541 -16.68 -1.21 17.51
C PRO A 541 -15.69 -0.03 17.56
N TRP A 542 -15.94 1.01 16.78
CA TRP A 542 -15.08 2.19 16.68
C TRP A 542 -14.93 2.96 17.99
N LEU A 543 -13.68 3.30 18.39
CA LEU A 543 -13.37 4.12 19.56
C LEU A 543 -13.42 5.63 19.25
#